data_86a32b52178cba371a61a862e0736a87
#
_entry.id   86a32b52178cba371a61a862e0736a87
#
_cell.length_a   1.000
_cell.length_b   1.000
_cell.length_c   1.000
_cell.angle_alpha   90.00
_cell.angle_beta   90.00
_cell.angle_gamma   90.00
#
_symmetry.space_group_name_H-M   'P 1'
#
loop_
_entity.id
_entity.type
_entity.pdbx_description
1 polymer ?
#
loop_
_entity_poly.entity_id
_entity_poly.type
_entity_poly.pdbx_seq_one_letter_code
_entity_poly.pdbx_strand_id
1 'polypeptide(L)'
;MLGAAEDPASRRFPPDITRNSLMRIVNVAAAQMGPIQKADSREAVVKRMIALMDEAKSKGADLIVYPELALTTFFPRWYVEDRAEFDIWFEREMPNAATRPLFERAAQHGMAMNFGYAELTPDGHHFNTAILTDKTGRIVGKYRKVHLPGHVEYDSKRSHQHLEKRYFEPGDLGFKVWRELGGIIGMAICNDRRWPETYRVMGLQGVEMVLIGYNTPSVNAEKSEEGVEKRLFHNRLSVQAGAYQNATWVVAVAKAGNEDGHPLFGGSLIVDPNGEIVAEAKSEDDEVLVHACDLDATVFGKTTIFDFARHRRIEHYGLITSQTGAVPPPET
;
A
#
# COMPACT_ATOMS: atom_id res chain seq x y z
N MET A 1 4.73 24.70 -41.48
CA MET A 1 4.89 25.43 -40.22
C MET A 1 4.80 24.37 -39.11
N LEU A 2 5.94 23.94 -38.60
CA LEU A 2 6.05 22.99 -37.52
C LEU A 2 5.88 23.77 -36.21
N GLY A 3 4.83 23.46 -35.44
CA GLY A 3 4.60 24.05 -34.12
C GLY A 3 5.71 23.67 -33.18
N ALA A 4 6.29 24.68 -32.50
CA ALA A 4 7.31 24.52 -31.49
C ALA A 4 6.73 23.65 -30.34
N ALA A 5 7.38 22.54 -30.05
CA ALA A 5 7.10 21.73 -28.86
C ALA A 5 7.50 22.57 -27.63
N GLU A 6 6.57 22.80 -26.71
CA GLU A 6 6.88 23.44 -25.43
C GLU A 6 7.92 22.61 -24.67
N ASP A 7 8.96 23.29 -24.23
CA ASP A 7 10.04 22.74 -23.41
C ASP A 7 9.47 22.21 -22.07
N PRO A 8 9.55 20.90 -21.77
CA PRO A 8 9.07 20.35 -20.51
C PRO A 8 9.79 20.89 -19.26
N ALA A 9 10.93 21.57 -19.42
CA ALA A 9 11.69 22.18 -18.32
C ALA A 9 11.04 23.45 -17.72
N SER A 10 9.96 23.99 -18.34
CA SER A 10 9.34 25.24 -17.89
C SER A 10 8.31 25.11 -16.77
N ARG A 11 7.94 23.91 -16.37
CA ARG A 11 7.07 23.69 -15.19
C ARG A 11 7.91 23.61 -13.91
N ARG A 12 8.54 24.73 -13.56
CA ARG A 12 9.16 24.89 -12.24
C ARG A 12 8.08 24.95 -11.18
N PHE A 13 8.30 24.26 -10.04
CA PHE A 13 7.61 24.59 -8.80
C PHE A 13 7.79 26.09 -8.55
N PRO A 14 6.76 26.83 -8.10
CA PRO A 14 6.88 28.24 -7.89
C PRO A 14 8.06 28.54 -6.94
N PRO A 15 8.97 29.45 -7.26
CA PRO A 15 9.94 29.97 -6.31
C PRO A 15 9.20 30.84 -5.29
N ASP A 16 9.62 30.84 -4.05
CA ASP A 16 9.08 31.52 -2.88
C ASP A 16 7.94 30.82 -2.12
N ILE A 17 8.35 29.79 -1.37
CA ILE A 17 7.69 29.51 -0.10
C ILE A 17 8.34 30.46 0.92
N THR A 18 7.83 31.69 1.00
CA THR A 18 8.10 32.57 2.15
C THR A 18 7.66 31.80 3.39
N ARG A 19 8.47 31.82 4.46
CA ARG A 19 8.37 31.11 5.74
C ARG A 19 7.08 31.33 6.54
N ASN A 20 5.96 31.66 5.91
CA ASN A 20 4.66 31.95 6.53
C ASN A 20 3.53 31.03 5.99
N SER A 21 3.83 29.95 5.25
CA SER A 21 2.81 28.93 4.97
C SER A 21 2.64 28.07 6.23
N LEU A 22 1.42 27.92 6.69
CA LEU A 22 1.07 26.92 7.69
C LEU A 22 1.62 25.57 7.23
N MET A 23 2.41 24.89 8.10
CA MET A 23 2.94 23.54 7.80
C MET A 23 1.78 22.63 7.38
N ARG A 24 1.95 21.87 6.30
CA ARG A 24 0.95 20.92 5.80
C ARG A 24 1.05 19.61 6.56
N ILE A 25 0.50 19.61 7.78
CA ILE A 25 0.51 18.42 8.63
C ILE A 25 -0.69 17.55 8.32
N VAL A 26 -0.46 16.25 8.13
CA VAL A 26 -1.49 15.20 8.09
C VAL A 26 -1.21 14.25 9.25
N ASN A 27 -2.16 14.15 10.19
CA ASN A 27 -2.08 13.17 11.27
C ASN A 27 -2.54 11.81 10.73
N VAL A 28 -1.62 10.88 10.56
CA VAL A 28 -1.91 9.57 9.95
C VAL A 28 -1.93 8.47 11.00
N ALA A 29 -2.99 7.68 10.99
CA ALA A 29 -3.08 6.46 11.76
C ALA A 29 -2.70 5.24 10.89
N ALA A 30 -1.70 4.48 11.31
CA ALA A 30 -1.43 3.14 10.81
C ALA A 30 -2.16 2.13 11.72
N ALA A 31 -3.26 1.57 11.23
CA ALA A 31 -4.10 0.64 11.98
C ALA A 31 -3.71 -0.80 11.65
N GLN A 32 -2.70 -1.33 12.35
CA GLN A 32 -2.40 -2.75 12.32
C GLN A 32 -3.63 -3.54 12.78
N MET A 33 -3.96 -4.60 12.08
CA MET A 33 -5.02 -5.52 12.49
C MET A 33 -4.41 -6.84 12.94
N GLY A 34 -4.83 -7.34 14.08
CA GLY A 34 -4.57 -8.72 14.48
C GLY A 34 -5.22 -9.70 13.50
N PRO A 35 -5.18 -11.01 13.75
CA PRO A 35 -5.64 -12.01 12.79
C PRO A 35 -7.13 -11.88 12.50
N ILE A 36 -7.52 -12.11 11.25
CA ILE A 36 -8.90 -12.29 10.81
C ILE A 36 -9.06 -13.76 10.47
N GLN A 37 -9.85 -14.48 11.26
CA GLN A 37 -10.05 -15.90 11.06
C GLN A 37 -11.00 -16.16 9.89
N LYS A 38 -10.88 -17.33 9.26
CA LYS A 38 -11.75 -17.74 8.15
C LYS A 38 -13.25 -17.75 8.52
N ALA A 39 -13.54 -17.96 9.81
CA ALA A 39 -14.89 -17.98 10.34
C ALA A 39 -15.46 -16.59 10.66
N ASP A 40 -14.65 -15.53 10.64
CA ASP A 40 -15.12 -14.18 10.98
C ASP A 40 -16.02 -13.62 9.87
N SER A 41 -17.18 -13.08 10.28
CA SER A 41 -18.08 -12.43 9.33
C SER A 41 -17.60 -11.05 8.91
N ARG A 42 -18.04 -10.57 7.73
CA ARG A 42 -17.77 -9.21 7.26
C ARG A 42 -18.17 -8.16 8.29
N GLU A 43 -19.34 -8.34 8.90
CA GLU A 43 -19.88 -7.42 9.90
C GLU A 43 -19.01 -7.36 11.16
N ALA A 44 -18.50 -8.51 11.62
CA ALA A 44 -17.58 -8.57 12.75
C ALA A 44 -16.26 -7.83 12.44
N VAL A 45 -15.71 -8.05 11.26
CA VAL A 45 -14.47 -7.39 10.81
C VAL A 45 -14.70 -5.88 10.65
N VAL A 46 -15.78 -5.46 10.01
CA VAL A 46 -16.13 -4.03 9.85
C VAL A 46 -16.31 -3.35 11.21
N LYS A 47 -16.97 -4.00 12.16
CA LYS A 47 -17.11 -3.48 13.54
C LYS A 47 -15.75 -3.27 14.21
N ARG A 48 -14.81 -4.20 14.00
CA ARG A 48 -13.44 -4.08 14.51
C ARG A 48 -12.67 -2.94 13.82
N MET A 49 -12.80 -2.79 12.50
CA MET A 49 -12.21 -1.65 11.78
C MET A 49 -12.78 -0.31 12.28
N ILE A 50 -14.08 -0.23 12.58
CA ILE A 50 -14.70 0.95 13.16
C ILE A 50 -14.12 1.26 14.55
N ALA A 51 -13.89 0.26 15.38
CA ALA A 51 -13.28 0.46 16.71
C ALA A 51 -11.87 1.05 16.61
N LEU A 52 -11.05 0.53 15.66
CA LEU A 52 -9.73 1.08 15.36
C LEU A 52 -9.81 2.53 14.82
N MET A 53 -10.82 2.83 14.01
CA MET A 53 -11.06 4.20 13.51
C MET A 53 -11.45 5.15 14.65
N ASP A 54 -12.29 4.72 15.59
CA ASP A 54 -12.69 5.50 16.76
C ASP A 54 -11.47 5.78 17.64
N GLU A 55 -10.59 4.79 17.83
CA GLU A 55 -9.32 4.96 18.54
C GLU A 55 -8.40 5.96 17.79
N ALA A 56 -8.22 5.81 16.47
CA ALA A 56 -7.44 6.73 15.66
C ALA A 56 -7.97 8.17 15.76
N LYS A 57 -9.30 8.34 15.74
CA LYS A 57 -9.94 9.64 15.91
C LYS A 57 -9.65 10.24 17.29
N SER A 58 -9.72 9.45 18.34
CA SER A 58 -9.40 9.92 19.70
C SER A 58 -7.95 10.40 19.85
N LYS A 59 -7.05 9.86 19.02
CA LYS A 59 -5.63 10.24 18.91
C LYS A 59 -5.39 11.39 17.91
N GLY A 60 -6.44 11.96 17.32
CA GLY A 60 -6.38 13.13 16.45
C GLY A 60 -6.04 12.84 14.97
N ALA A 61 -6.20 11.61 14.50
CA ALA A 61 -5.91 11.26 13.11
C ALA A 61 -6.86 11.93 12.10
N ASP A 62 -6.31 12.32 10.94
CA ASP A 62 -7.01 12.85 9.76
C ASP A 62 -7.20 11.77 8.68
N LEU A 63 -6.31 10.77 8.67
CA LEU A 63 -6.29 9.64 7.75
C LEU A 63 -6.04 8.37 8.54
N ILE A 64 -6.78 7.31 8.23
CA ILE A 64 -6.52 5.97 8.73
C ILE A 64 -6.17 5.02 7.57
N VAL A 65 -5.12 4.21 7.76
CA VAL A 65 -4.65 3.23 6.79
C VAL A 65 -4.79 1.84 7.40
N TYR A 66 -5.45 0.93 6.68
CA TYR A 66 -5.64 -0.47 7.05
C TYR A 66 -4.85 -1.41 6.14
N PRO A 67 -4.70 -2.70 6.52
CA PRO A 67 -3.97 -3.67 5.71
C PRO A 67 -4.59 -3.98 4.34
N GLU A 68 -3.83 -4.72 3.55
CA GLU A 68 -4.30 -5.49 2.40
C GLU A 68 -5.36 -6.50 2.81
N LEU A 69 -6.41 -6.71 1.97
CA LEU A 69 -7.50 -7.66 2.25
C LEU A 69 -8.03 -7.52 3.69
N ALA A 70 -8.28 -6.27 4.10
CA ALA A 70 -8.66 -5.93 5.47
C ALA A 70 -10.05 -6.44 5.89
N LEU A 71 -10.87 -6.89 4.94
CA LEU A 71 -12.22 -7.40 5.18
C LEU A 71 -12.27 -8.92 5.39
N THR A 72 -11.17 -9.63 5.17
CA THR A 72 -11.13 -11.10 5.15
C THR A 72 -9.85 -11.63 5.75
N THR A 73 -9.86 -12.91 6.13
CA THR A 73 -8.62 -13.67 6.24
C THR A 73 -7.79 -13.56 4.95
N PHE A 74 -6.48 -13.82 5.02
CA PHE A 74 -5.64 -13.89 3.81
C PHE A 74 -5.92 -15.20 3.06
N PHE A 75 -7.05 -15.28 2.38
CA PHE A 75 -7.55 -16.49 1.73
C PHE A 75 -6.65 -17.06 0.60
N PRO A 76 -5.72 -16.35 -0.05
CA PRO A 76 -4.82 -16.93 -1.05
C PRO A 76 -3.89 -18.04 -0.52
N ARG A 77 -3.92 -18.34 0.78
CA ARG A 77 -3.20 -19.47 1.38
C ARG A 77 -3.89 -20.82 1.20
N TRP A 78 -5.20 -20.83 0.87
CA TRP A 78 -5.95 -22.06 0.65
C TRP A 78 -6.20 -22.29 -0.83
N TYR A 79 -6.14 -23.55 -1.23
CA TYR A 79 -6.59 -23.97 -2.54
C TYR A 79 -8.10 -24.25 -2.50
N VAL A 80 -8.83 -23.55 -3.33
CA VAL A 80 -10.26 -23.75 -3.57
C VAL A 80 -10.42 -24.03 -5.05
N GLU A 81 -11.09 -25.14 -5.38
CA GLU A 81 -11.29 -25.59 -6.76
C GLU A 81 -12.50 -24.90 -7.38
N ASP A 82 -13.62 -24.87 -6.67
CA ASP A 82 -14.85 -24.25 -7.14
C ASP A 82 -14.78 -22.72 -7.05
N ARG A 83 -14.99 -22.09 -8.19
CA ARG A 83 -14.97 -20.63 -8.32
C ARG A 83 -16.06 -19.96 -7.46
N ALA A 84 -17.24 -20.55 -7.34
CA ALA A 84 -18.31 -20.02 -6.52
C ALA A 84 -17.96 -20.01 -5.02
N GLU A 85 -17.17 -20.99 -4.55
CA GLU A 85 -16.74 -21.06 -3.16
C GLU A 85 -15.69 -19.99 -2.83
N PHE A 86 -14.83 -19.58 -3.78
CA PHE A 86 -13.87 -18.53 -3.48
C PHE A 86 -14.39 -17.11 -3.75
N ASP A 87 -15.38 -16.95 -4.62
CA ASP A 87 -16.02 -15.65 -4.88
C ASP A 87 -16.67 -15.04 -3.63
N ILE A 88 -16.96 -15.84 -2.59
CA ILE A 88 -17.45 -15.35 -1.29
C ILE A 88 -16.50 -14.37 -0.60
N TRP A 89 -15.21 -14.40 -0.94
CA TRP A 89 -14.20 -13.51 -0.40
C TRP A 89 -14.16 -12.14 -1.09
N PHE A 90 -14.85 -12.00 -2.23
CA PHE A 90 -14.78 -10.83 -3.09
C PHE A 90 -15.97 -9.89 -2.89
N GLU A 91 -15.70 -8.61 -2.97
CA GLU A 91 -16.71 -7.56 -2.97
C GLU A 91 -17.05 -7.16 -4.41
N ARG A 92 -18.35 -7.18 -4.76
CA ARG A 92 -18.85 -6.81 -6.11
C ARG A 92 -19.11 -5.32 -6.24
N GLU A 93 -19.29 -4.64 -5.12
CA GLU A 93 -19.48 -3.19 -5.04
C GLU A 93 -18.81 -2.65 -3.76
N MET A 94 -18.44 -1.38 -3.78
CA MET A 94 -17.85 -0.71 -2.63
C MET A 94 -18.35 0.76 -2.58
N PRO A 95 -19.01 1.20 -1.48
CA PRO A 95 -19.44 0.40 -0.35
C PRO A 95 -20.64 -0.49 -0.66
N ASN A 96 -20.74 -1.64 -0.04
CA ASN A 96 -21.91 -2.52 0.00
C ASN A 96 -22.61 -2.45 1.38
N ALA A 97 -23.64 -3.28 1.58
CA ALA A 97 -24.42 -3.27 2.83
C ALA A 97 -23.56 -3.54 4.07
N ALA A 98 -22.60 -4.47 4.00
CA ALA A 98 -21.73 -4.81 5.13
C ALA A 98 -20.68 -3.72 5.42
N THR A 99 -20.14 -3.08 4.38
CA THR A 99 -19.06 -2.09 4.52
C THR A 99 -19.56 -0.66 4.70
N ARG A 100 -20.80 -0.34 4.33
CA ARG A 100 -21.41 1.00 4.46
C ARG A 100 -21.22 1.63 5.85
N PRO A 101 -21.38 0.91 6.99
CA PRO A 101 -21.17 1.51 8.32
C PRO A 101 -19.74 2.06 8.52
N LEU A 102 -18.72 1.47 7.88
CA LEU A 102 -17.34 1.96 7.94
C LEU A 102 -17.20 3.32 7.23
N PHE A 103 -17.81 3.48 6.06
CA PHE A 103 -17.80 4.73 5.30
C PHE A 103 -18.59 5.83 6.02
N GLU A 104 -19.73 5.49 6.60
CA GLU A 104 -20.53 6.41 7.40
C GLU A 104 -19.77 6.90 8.63
N ARG A 105 -19.05 6.00 9.32
CA ARG A 105 -18.21 6.37 10.48
C ARG A 105 -17.05 7.26 10.07
N ALA A 106 -16.38 6.98 8.94
CA ALA A 106 -15.34 7.83 8.38
C ALA A 106 -15.85 9.25 8.12
N ALA A 107 -17.01 9.37 7.47
CA ALA A 107 -17.66 10.66 7.22
C ALA A 107 -18.05 11.39 8.53
N GLN A 108 -18.60 10.69 9.53
CA GLN A 108 -18.94 11.27 10.84
C GLN A 108 -17.71 11.84 11.55
N HIS A 109 -16.56 11.17 11.44
CA HIS A 109 -15.30 11.64 12.01
C HIS A 109 -14.61 12.71 11.17
N GLY A 110 -15.05 12.95 9.93
CA GLY A 110 -14.33 13.79 8.97
C GLY A 110 -12.92 13.24 8.72
N MET A 111 -12.78 11.91 8.60
CA MET A 111 -11.53 11.19 8.47
C MET A 111 -11.47 10.49 7.11
N ALA A 112 -10.39 10.71 6.37
CA ALA A 112 -10.09 9.91 5.18
C ALA A 112 -9.66 8.50 5.58
N MET A 113 -9.88 7.51 4.71
CA MET A 113 -9.44 6.15 4.96
C MET A 113 -8.86 5.49 3.71
N ASN A 114 -7.91 4.57 3.94
CA ASN A 114 -7.38 3.66 2.93
C ASN A 114 -7.49 2.23 3.46
N PHE A 115 -7.98 1.30 2.64
CA PHE A 115 -7.96 -0.14 2.94
C PHE A 115 -7.98 -0.99 1.69
N GLY A 116 -7.48 -2.23 1.83
CA GLY A 116 -7.46 -3.24 0.77
C GLY A 116 -8.61 -4.24 0.88
N TYR A 117 -9.12 -4.70 -0.27
CA TYR A 117 -10.15 -5.74 -0.38
C TYR A 117 -10.00 -6.54 -1.68
N ALA A 118 -10.62 -7.70 -1.75
CA ALA A 118 -10.73 -8.49 -2.98
C ALA A 118 -11.90 -7.97 -3.81
N GLU A 119 -11.62 -7.48 -5.01
CA GLU A 119 -12.61 -6.90 -5.93
C GLU A 119 -13.03 -7.91 -7.00
N LEU A 120 -14.32 -8.13 -7.16
CA LEU A 120 -14.91 -8.82 -8.30
C LEU A 120 -15.67 -7.79 -9.15
N THR A 121 -15.15 -7.54 -10.34
CA THR A 121 -15.77 -6.57 -11.27
C THR A 121 -17.05 -7.12 -11.88
N PRO A 122 -17.96 -6.25 -12.39
CA PRO A 122 -19.20 -6.70 -13.03
C PRO A 122 -18.98 -7.60 -14.26
N ASP A 123 -17.85 -7.47 -14.95
CA ASP A 123 -17.44 -8.28 -16.09
C ASP A 123 -16.63 -9.53 -15.70
N GLY A 124 -16.48 -9.80 -14.39
CA GLY A 124 -15.98 -11.06 -13.87
C GLY A 124 -14.47 -11.13 -13.63
N HIS A 125 -13.77 -9.99 -13.62
CA HIS A 125 -12.34 -9.92 -13.29
C HIS A 125 -12.12 -9.83 -11.77
N HIS A 126 -11.03 -10.41 -11.29
CA HIS A 126 -10.67 -10.51 -9.88
C HIS A 126 -9.40 -9.73 -9.59
N PHE A 127 -9.47 -8.71 -8.73
CA PHE A 127 -8.33 -7.90 -8.38
C PHE A 127 -8.12 -7.79 -6.87
N ASN A 128 -6.86 -7.70 -6.47
CA ASN A 128 -6.48 -7.26 -5.13
C ASN A 128 -6.44 -5.73 -5.18
N THR A 129 -7.38 -5.07 -4.54
CA THR A 129 -7.70 -3.65 -4.72
C THR A 129 -7.54 -2.88 -3.42
N ALA A 130 -7.03 -1.66 -3.50
CA ALA A 130 -7.05 -0.67 -2.42
C ALA A 130 -7.81 0.58 -2.86
N ILE A 131 -8.51 1.21 -1.91
CA ILE A 131 -9.20 2.48 -2.13
C ILE A 131 -8.72 3.55 -1.16
N LEU A 132 -8.86 4.80 -1.60
CA LEU A 132 -8.70 6.00 -0.78
C LEU A 132 -10.01 6.77 -0.79
N THR A 133 -10.49 7.19 0.38
CA THR A 133 -11.63 8.12 0.48
C THR A 133 -11.17 9.52 0.86
N ASP A 134 -12.01 10.50 0.58
CA ASP A 134 -11.93 11.82 1.22
C ASP A 134 -12.54 11.80 2.63
N LYS A 135 -12.51 12.95 3.32
CA LYS A 135 -13.08 13.13 4.66
C LYS A 135 -14.62 13.03 4.73
N THR A 136 -15.29 12.93 3.58
CA THR A 136 -16.75 12.71 3.49
C THR A 136 -17.13 11.25 3.28
N GLY A 137 -16.14 10.37 3.21
CA GLY A 137 -16.33 8.94 2.92
C GLY A 137 -16.49 8.63 1.42
N ARG A 138 -16.34 9.61 0.52
CA ARG A 138 -16.39 9.38 -0.93
C ARG A 138 -15.08 8.78 -1.41
N ILE A 139 -15.14 7.71 -2.21
CA ILE A 139 -13.97 7.11 -2.84
C ILE A 139 -13.41 8.09 -3.88
N VAL A 140 -12.15 8.51 -3.70
CA VAL A 140 -11.42 9.43 -4.59
C VAL A 140 -10.30 8.74 -5.34
N GLY A 141 -9.84 7.58 -4.85
CA GLY A 141 -8.78 6.80 -5.48
C GLY A 141 -9.05 5.31 -5.43
N LYS A 142 -8.64 4.59 -6.48
CA LYS A 142 -8.63 3.13 -6.57
C LYS A 142 -7.32 2.67 -7.22
N TYR A 143 -6.70 1.67 -6.60
CA TYR A 143 -5.50 1.00 -7.09
C TYR A 143 -5.72 -0.51 -7.10
N ARG A 144 -5.23 -1.20 -8.11
CA ARG A 144 -5.21 -2.66 -8.25
C ARG A 144 -3.77 -3.15 -8.25
N LYS A 145 -3.45 -4.13 -7.41
CA LYS A 145 -2.09 -4.66 -7.21
C LYS A 145 -1.46 -5.13 -8.51
N VAL A 146 -0.32 -4.55 -8.86
CA VAL A 146 0.39 -4.85 -10.11
C VAL A 146 1.31 -6.07 -9.95
N HIS A 147 2.09 -6.13 -8.87
CA HIS A 147 3.09 -7.18 -8.66
C HIS A 147 2.53 -8.30 -7.77
N LEU A 148 1.82 -9.25 -8.39
CA LEU A 148 1.31 -10.42 -7.69
C LEU A 148 2.45 -11.38 -7.34
N PRO A 149 2.69 -11.71 -6.05
CA PRO A 149 3.64 -12.74 -5.65
C PRO A 149 3.03 -14.14 -5.77
N GLY A 150 3.80 -15.15 -5.40
CA GLY A 150 3.32 -16.52 -5.31
C GLY A 150 3.15 -17.21 -6.65
N HIS A 151 2.23 -18.16 -6.70
CA HIS A 151 2.07 -19.11 -7.80
C HIS A 151 0.59 -19.35 -8.13
N VAL A 152 0.35 -20.06 -9.24
CA VAL A 152 -0.99 -20.42 -9.74
C VAL A 152 -1.39 -21.82 -9.24
N GLU A 153 -0.44 -22.77 -9.31
CA GLU A 153 -0.68 -24.19 -9.05
C GLU A 153 -0.55 -24.51 -7.55
N TYR A 154 -1.40 -25.40 -7.11
CA TYR A 154 -1.28 -26.03 -5.80
C TYR A 154 -0.10 -27.01 -5.79
N ASP A 155 0.73 -26.95 -4.75
CA ASP A 155 1.80 -27.91 -4.50
C ASP A 155 1.68 -28.47 -3.09
N SER A 156 1.32 -29.75 -2.98
CA SER A 156 1.14 -30.44 -1.69
C SER A 156 2.42 -30.56 -0.85
N LYS A 157 3.60 -30.30 -1.44
CA LYS A 157 4.89 -30.33 -0.73
C LYS A 157 5.19 -29.03 0.01
N ARG A 158 4.49 -27.95 -0.31
CA ARG A 158 4.68 -26.66 0.36
C ARG A 158 4.00 -26.68 1.73
N SER A 159 4.68 -26.15 2.73
CA SER A 159 4.16 -26.01 4.10
C SER A 159 2.92 -25.11 4.16
N HIS A 160 2.81 -24.15 3.26
CA HIS A 160 1.64 -23.30 3.02
C HIS A 160 1.63 -22.82 1.58
N GLN A 161 0.44 -22.50 1.07
CA GLN A 161 0.28 -21.97 -0.27
C GLN A 161 0.37 -20.44 -0.29
N HIS A 162 0.71 -19.89 -1.44
CA HIS A 162 0.63 -18.45 -1.73
C HIS A 162 0.07 -18.28 -3.14
N LEU A 163 -1.25 -18.42 -3.27
CA LEU A 163 -1.95 -18.57 -4.54
C LEU A 163 -2.49 -17.23 -5.09
N GLU A 164 -1.82 -16.11 -4.84
CA GLU A 164 -2.30 -14.83 -5.33
C GLU A 164 -2.47 -14.79 -6.85
N LYS A 165 -1.55 -15.39 -7.59
CA LYS A 165 -1.63 -15.48 -9.07
C LYS A 165 -2.75 -16.39 -9.59
N ARG A 166 -3.32 -17.24 -8.71
CA ARG A 166 -4.49 -18.05 -9.03
C ARG A 166 -5.78 -17.26 -8.90
N TYR A 167 -5.84 -16.40 -7.88
CA TYR A 167 -7.07 -15.72 -7.48
C TYR A 167 -7.20 -14.30 -8.02
N PHE A 168 -6.09 -13.65 -8.36
CA PHE A 168 -6.07 -12.28 -8.82
C PHE A 168 -5.40 -12.13 -10.17
N GLU A 169 -5.87 -11.17 -10.94
CA GLU A 169 -5.24 -10.68 -12.15
C GLU A 169 -4.29 -9.52 -11.81
N PRO A 170 -3.19 -9.32 -12.59
CA PRO A 170 -2.37 -8.13 -12.46
C PRO A 170 -3.19 -6.86 -12.63
N GLY A 171 -2.95 -5.86 -11.76
CA GLY A 171 -3.67 -4.60 -11.80
C GLY A 171 -3.50 -3.84 -13.13
N ASP A 172 -4.59 -3.30 -13.62
CA ASP A 172 -4.72 -2.64 -14.94
C ASP A 172 -4.80 -1.11 -14.86
N LEU A 173 -4.81 -0.53 -13.65
CA LEU A 173 -4.96 0.90 -13.43
C LEU A 173 -3.63 1.67 -13.42
N GLY A 174 -2.50 0.95 -13.35
CA GLY A 174 -1.15 1.52 -13.18
C GLY A 174 -0.94 2.19 -11.82
N PHE A 175 0.25 2.77 -11.64
CA PHE A 175 0.60 3.50 -10.41
C PHE A 175 0.17 4.95 -10.55
N LYS A 176 -0.95 5.33 -9.90
CA LYS A 176 -1.52 6.68 -9.91
C LYS A 176 -1.34 7.36 -8.56
N VAL A 177 -1.50 8.68 -8.56
CA VAL A 177 -1.52 9.51 -7.35
C VAL A 177 -2.75 10.41 -7.36
N TRP A 178 -3.20 10.81 -6.16
CA TRP A 178 -4.40 11.62 -5.96
C TRP A 178 -4.09 12.83 -5.09
N ARG A 179 -4.73 13.97 -5.38
CA ARG A 179 -4.68 15.14 -4.52
C ARG A 179 -5.72 15.00 -3.42
N GLU A 180 -5.26 14.77 -2.19
CA GLU A 180 -6.11 14.62 -1.03
C GLU A 180 -5.38 15.12 0.23
N LEU A 181 -6.11 15.58 1.24
CA LEU A 181 -5.56 16.07 2.51
C LEU A 181 -4.48 17.16 2.37
N GLY A 182 -4.59 17.99 1.33
CA GLY A 182 -3.61 19.04 1.04
C GLY A 182 -2.28 18.57 0.43
N GLY A 183 -2.18 17.28 0.08
CA GLY A 183 -0.98 16.66 -0.49
C GLY A 183 -1.25 15.82 -1.73
N ILE A 184 -0.22 15.10 -2.16
CA ILE A 184 -0.25 14.13 -3.26
C ILE A 184 -0.01 12.73 -2.68
N ILE A 185 -1.05 11.89 -2.69
CA ILE A 185 -1.07 10.58 -2.06
C ILE A 185 -1.06 9.48 -3.13
N GLY A 186 -0.21 8.48 -2.95
CA GLY A 186 -0.15 7.26 -3.77
C GLY A 186 -0.58 6.04 -2.97
N MET A 187 -0.96 4.98 -3.67
CA MET A 187 -1.28 3.68 -3.08
C MET A 187 -0.46 2.56 -3.73
N ALA A 188 -0.08 1.57 -2.92
CA ALA A 188 0.52 0.31 -3.36
C ALA A 188 0.05 -0.82 -2.44
N ILE A 189 0.19 -2.07 -2.87
CA ILE A 189 -0.26 -3.23 -2.10
C ILE A 189 0.87 -4.25 -1.97
N CYS A 190 1.22 -4.58 -0.72
CA CYS A 190 2.04 -5.73 -0.33
C CYS A 190 3.35 -5.85 -1.13
N ASN A 191 3.40 -6.78 -2.09
CA ASN A 191 4.60 -7.07 -2.88
C ASN A 191 5.09 -5.87 -3.70
N ASP A 192 4.21 -4.95 -4.08
CA ASP A 192 4.58 -3.73 -4.81
C ASP A 192 5.68 -2.93 -4.09
N ARG A 193 5.70 -2.93 -2.74
CA ARG A 193 6.72 -2.22 -1.96
C ARG A 193 8.15 -2.70 -2.16
N ARG A 194 8.33 -3.90 -2.72
CA ARG A 194 9.65 -4.48 -2.98
C ARG A 194 10.24 -4.07 -4.34
N TRP A 195 9.45 -3.43 -5.18
CA TRP A 195 9.83 -3.00 -6.52
C TRP A 195 10.11 -1.50 -6.54
N PRO A 196 11.36 -1.08 -6.79
CA PRO A 196 11.72 0.35 -6.84
C PRO A 196 10.89 1.15 -7.83
N GLU A 197 10.46 0.52 -8.93
CA GLU A 197 9.63 1.13 -9.98
C GLU A 197 8.30 1.63 -9.43
N THR A 198 7.67 0.91 -8.48
CA THR A 198 6.42 1.33 -7.83
C THR A 198 6.55 2.73 -7.24
N TYR A 199 7.56 2.94 -6.42
CA TYR A 199 7.81 4.25 -5.81
C TYR A 199 8.27 5.28 -6.83
N ARG A 200 9.12 4.88 -7.78
CA ARG A 200 9.66 5.79 -8.78
C ARG A 200 8.59 6.33 -9.71
N VAL A 201 7.64 5.50 -10.16
CA VAL A 201 6.54 5.97 -11.02
C VAL A 201 5.63 6.95 -10.28
N MET A 202 5.32 6.70 -8.99
CA MET A 202 4.59 7.66 -8.16
C MET A 202 5.42 8.90 -7.84
N GLY A 203 6.73 8.73 -7.59
CA GLY A 203 7.68 9.83 -7.36
C GLY A 203 7.74 10.81 -8.52
N LEU A 204 7.72 10.32 -9.77
CA LEU A 204 7.66 11.14 -10.98
C LEU A 204 6.34 11.89 -11.14
N GLN A 205 5.29 11.49 -10.45
CA GLN A 205 4.00 12.20 -10.36
C GLN A 205 3.95 13.15 -9.15
N GLY A 206 5.06 13.27 -8.40
CA GLY A 206 5.17 14.20 -7.27
C GLY A 206 4.61 13.68 -5.96
N VAL A 207 4.44 12.37 -5.77
CA VAL A 207 3.89 11.79 -4.54
C VAL A 207 4.59 12.32 -3.28
N GLU A 208 3.82 12.65 -2.26
CA GLU A 208 4.31 13.13 -0.97
C GLU A 208 4.09 12.10 0.15
N MET A 209 3.09 11.20 -0.04
CA MET A 209 2.82 10.10 0.89
C MET A 209 2.35 8.87 0.11
N VAL A 210 2.92 7.70 0.40
CA VAL A 210 2.53 6.41 -0.16
C VAL A 210 1.89 5.56 0.94
N LEU A 211 0.67 5.07 0.69
CA LEU A 211 -0.09 4.20 1.59
C LEU A 211 0.02 2.76 1.10
N ILE A 212 0.41 1.84 1.99
CA ILE A 212 0.66 0.44 1.64
C ILE A 212 -0.02 -0.48 2.65
N GLY A 213 -1.03 -1.23 2.22
CA GLY A 213 -1.55 -2.37 2.96
C GLY A 213 -0.79 -3.64 2.58
N TYR A 214 -0.43 -4.50 3.55
CA TYR A 214 0.22 -5.76 3.24
C TYR A 214 -0.12 -6.88 4.24
N ASN A 215 0.07 -8.13 3.80
CA ASN A 215 0.06 -9.32 4.63
C ASN A 215 1.31 -10.13 4.29
N THR A 216 2.15 -10.42 5.28
CA THR A 216 3.34 -11.21 5.03
C THR A 216 3.43 -12.34 6.06
N PRO A 217 3.43 -13.61 5.61
CA PRO A 217 3.62 -14.75 6.50
C PRO A 217 4.96 -14.66 7.24
N SER A 218 4.99 -15.07 8.51
CA SER A 218 6.23 -15.15 9.30
C SER A 218 7.18 -16.24 8.77
N VAL A 219 6.63 -17.26 8.08
CA VAL A 219 7.40 -18.32 7.45
C VAL A 219 7.43 -18.11 5.94
N ASN A 220 8.59 -18.28 5.31
CA ASN A 220 8.74 -18.28 3.87
C ASN A 220 8.51 -19.71 3.32
N ALA A 221 7.49 -19.90 2.46
CA ALA A 221 7.18 -21.22 1.90
C ALA A 221 8.30 -21.79 1.02
N GLU A 222 9.04 -20.92 0.34
CA GLU A 222 10.14 -21.32 -0.57
C GLU A 222 11.50 -21.41 0.16
N LYS A 223 11.59 -20.87 1.38
CA LYS A 223 12.83 -20.81 2.17
C LYS A 223 12.49 -20.85 3.66
N SER A 224 12.11 -22.03 4.16
CA SER A 224 11.59 -22.22 5.51
C SER A 224 12.60 -21.88 6.62
N GLU A 225 13.90 -21.91 6.32
CA GLU A 225 14.98 -21.52 7.24
C GLU A 225 15.15 -20.00 7.38
N GLU A 226 14.44 -19.20 6.56
CA GLU A 226 14.47 -17.74 6.70
C GLU A 226 13.64 -17.31 7.91
N GLY A 227 14.30 -16.95 9.00
CA GLY A 227 13.65 -16.50 10.23
C GLY A 227 12.86 -15.19 10.07
N VAL A 228 11.90 -14.96 10.97
CA VAL A 228 11.01 -13.79 10.98
C VAL A 228 11.79 -12.46 11.02
N GLU A 229 12.88 -12.39 11.78
CA GLU A 229 13.72 -11.18 11.89
C GLU A 229 14.29 -10.74 10.54
N LYS A 230 14.70 -11.70 9.70
CA LYS A 230 15.21 -11.40 8.36
C LYS A 230 14.10 -10.90 7.44
N ARG A 231 12.90 -11.43 7.58
CA ARG A 231 11.72 -10.99 6.83
C ARG A 231 11.28 -9.58 7.24
N LEU A 232 11.32 -9.27 8.54
CA LEU A 232 11.11 -7.92 9.06
C LEU A 232 12.18 -6.95 8.57
N PHE A 233 13.46 -7.38 8.56
CA PHE A 233 14.55 -6.59 7.97
C PHE A 233 14.29 -6.25 6.50
N HIS A 234 13.90 -7.24 5.66
CA HIS A 234 13.57 -6.99 4.25
C HIS A 234 12.35 -6.07 4.10
N ASN A 235 11.37 -6.16 5.00
CA ASN A 235 10.22 -5.25 5.02
C ASN A 235 10.68 -3.81 5.28
N ARG A 236 11.42 -3.59 6.36
CA ARG A 236 11.95 -2.27 6.72
C ARG A 236 12.83 -1.71 5.60
N LEU A 237 13.78 -2.50 5.10
CA LEU A 237 14.69 -2.11 4.02
C LEU A 237 13.95 -1.58 2.79
N SER A 238 12.96 -2.31 2.29
CA SER A 238 12.23 -1.93 1.07
C SER A 238 11.38 -0.67 1.28
N VAL A 239 10.75 -0.50 2.45
CA VAL A 239 9.93 0.68 2.77
C VAL A 239 10.81 1.91 2.98
N GLN A 240 11.90 1.79 3.75
CA GLN A 240 12.86 2.87 4.01
C GLN A 240 13.54 3.34 2.73
N ALA A 241 13.99 2.40 1.88
CA ALA A 241 14.59 2.74 0.58
C ALA A 241 13.57 3.46 -0.33
N GLY A 242 12.33 2.98 -0.38
CA GLY A 242 11.25 3.60 -1.14
C GLY A 242 10.97 5.03 -0.69
N ALA A 243 10.89 5.26 0.63
CA ALA A 243 10.70 6.58 1.23
C ALA A 243 11.86 7.52 0.87
N TYR A 244 13.08 7.15 1.21
CA TYR A 244 14.28 7.97 1.03
C TYR A 244 14.53 8.33 -0.44
N GLN A 245 14.58 7.32 -1.32
CA GLN A 245 14.93 7.52 -2.74
C GLN A 245 13.91 8.33 -3.54
N ASN A 246 12.73 8.59 -2.98
CA ASN A 246 11.68 9.40 -3.59
C ASN A 246 11.28 10.61 -2.73
N ALA A 247 11.96 10.81 -1.60
CA ALA A 247 11.70 11.87 -0.62
C ALA A 247 10.19 11.95 -0.31
N THR A 248 9.62 10.86 0.18
CA THR A 248 8.18 10.71 0.42
C THR A 248 7.92 10.02 1.76
N TRP A 249 6.83 10.37 2.43
CA TRP A 249 6.31 9.58 3.54
C TRP A 249 5.85 8.21 3.06
N VAL A 250 6.04 7.17 3.85
CA VAL A 250 5.47 5.86 3.59
C VAL A 250 4.77 5.35 4.85
N VAL A 251 3.49 5.01 4.70
CA VAL A 251 2.67 4.40 5.76
C VAL A 251 2.37 2.97 5.32
N ALA A 252 3.03 2.00 5.95
CA ALA A 252 2.91 0.58 5.60
C ALA A 252 2.25 -0.19 6.73
N VAL A 253 1.09 -0.81 6.45
CA VAL A 253 0.20 -1.39 7.46
C VAL A 253 -0.10 -2.84 7.16
N ALA A 254 0.01 -3.67 8.19
CA ALA A 254 -0.10 -5.12 8.10
C ALA A 254 -1.22 -5.70 8.96
N LYS A 255 -1.60 -6.94 8.63
CA LYS A 255 -2.16 -7.85 9.63
C LYS A 255 -1.03 -8.56 10.37
N ALA A 256 -1.28 -8.90 11.63
CA ALA A 256 -0.34 -9.55 12.53
C ALA A 256 -0.98 -10.78 13.20
N GLY A 257 -0.17 -11.57 13.90
CA GLY A 257 -0.63 -12.70 14.70
C GLY A 257 -0.96 -13.96 13.91
N ASN A 258 -1.64 -14.89 14.55
CA ASN A 258 -1.90 -16.22 13.98
C ASN A 258 -3.29 -16.28 13.35
N GLU A 259 -3.34 -16.26 12.03
CA GLU A 259 -4.56 -16.30 11.22
C GLU A 259 -4.79 -17.74 10.71
N ASP A 260 -5.74 -18.46 11.30
CA ASP A 260 -6.06 -19.87 10.99
C ASP A 260 -4.85 -20.81 10.97
N GLY A 261 -3.95 -20.69 11.96
CA GLY A 261 -2.74 -21.49 12.05
C GLY A 261 -1.55 -20.97 11.23
N HIS A 262 -1.71 -19.84 10.53
CA HIS A 262 -0.68 -19.23 9.70
C HIS A 262 -0.22 -17.89 10.31
N PRO A 263 0.97 -17.83 10.89
CA PRO A 263 1.45 -16.62 11.53
C PRO A 263 1.81 -15.55 10.50
N LEU A 264 1.37 -14.31 10.77
CA LEU A 264 1.71 -13.09 10.05
C LEU A 264 2.61 -12.23 10.93
N PHE A 265 3.68 -11.65 10.39
CA PHE A 265 4.68 -10.98 11.21
C PHE A 265 4.30 -9.55 11.65
N GLY A 266 3.21 -8.98 11.14
CA GLY A 266 2.83 -7.60 11.46
C GLY A 266 3.86 -6.59 10.97
N GLY A 267 4.43 -5.82 11.92
CA GLY A 267 5.49 -4.86 11.63
C GLY A 267 5.00 -3.66 10.83
N SER A 268 3.78 -3.19 11.13
CA SER A 268 3.25 -1.93 10.58
C SER A 268 4.13 -0.77 10.98
N LEU A 269 4.42 0.16 10.07
CA LEU A 269 5.37 1.24 10.32
C LEU A 269 5.06 2.49 9.51
N ILE A 270 5.52 3.63 10.02
CA ILE A 270 5.53 4.92 9.33
C ILE A 270 6.99 5.35 9.15
N VAL A 271 7.35 5.70 7.91
CA VAL A 271 8.70 6.12 7.53
C VAL A 271 8.66 7.54 6.97
N ASP A 272 9.58 8.38 7.41
CA ASP A 272 9.71 9.76 6.98
C ASP A 272 10.44 9.88 5.62
N PRO A 273 10.46 11.08 4.99
CA PRO A 273 11.14 11.30 3.72
C PRO A 273 12.67 11.09 3.72
N ASN A 274 13.30 10.99 4.90
CA ASN A 274 14.72 10.66 5.05
C ASN A 274 14.97 9.15 5.18
N GLY A 275 13.90 8.34 5.23
CA GLY A 275 13.99 6.89 5.40
C GLY A 275 14.07 6.43 6.86
N GLU A 276 13.78 7.32 7.82
CA GLU A 276 13.75 6.98 9.24
C GLU A 276 12.39 6.42 9.65
N ILE A 277 12.40 5.31 10.41
CA ILE A 277 11.17 4.75 11.00
C ILE A 277 10.77 5.62 12.18
N VAL A 278 9.67 6.36 12.07
CA VAL A 278 9.17 7.27 13.10
C VAL A 278 8.10 6.64 13.99
N ALA A 279 7.47 5.57 13.53
CA ALA A 279 6.55 4.75 14.33
C ALA A 279 6.57 3.31 13.81
N GLU A 280 6.50 2.33 14.71
CA GLU A 280 6.47 0.90 14.38
C GLU A 280 5.66 0.13 15.41
N ALA A 281 4.71 -0.72 14.94
CA ALA A 281 3.89 -1.58 15.78
C ALA A 281 4.73 -2.65 16.48
N LYS A 282 4.36 -2.95 17.71
CA LYS A 282 5.09 -3.89 18.58
C LYS A 282 4.29 -5.12 18.93
N SER A 283 2.95 -5.07 18.78
CA SER A 283 2.08 -6.19 19.09
C SER A 283 1.87 -7.12 17.90
N GLU A 284 1.34 -8.31 18.17
CA GLU A 284 0.82 -9.26 17.17
C GLU A 284 -0.72 -9.19 17.08
N ASP A 285 -1.32 -8.08 17.53
CA ASP A 285 -2.75 -7.86 17.61
C ASP A 285 -3.12 -6.49 17.04
N ASP A 286 -4.36 -6.04 17.24
CA ASP A 286 -4.82 -4.70 16.90
C ASP A 286 -3.95 -3.64 17.58
N GLU A 287 -3.42 -2.71 16.79
CA GLU A 287 -2.62 -1.60 17.31
C GLU A 287 -2.74 -0.37 16.40
N VAL A 288 -3.05 0.79 16.98
CA VAL A 288 -3.16 2.06 16.25
C VAL A 288 -1.97 2.95 16.59
N LEU A 289 -1.08 3.13 15.62
CA LEU A 289 -0.01 4.13 15.64
C LEU A 289 -0.51 5.43 15.03
N VAL A 290 -0.21 6.58 15.64
CA VAL A 290 -0.51 7.89 15.04
C VAL A 290 0.76 8.73 14.97
N HIS A 291 1.00 9.35 13.82
CA HIS A 291 2.13 10.27 13.60
C HIS A 291 1.68 11.50 12.81
N ALA A 292 2.22 12.66 13.19
CA ALA A 292 2.01 13.93 12.49
C ALA A 292 3.02 14.04 11.33
N CYS A 293 2.56 13.75 10.11
CA CYS A 293 3.38 13.76 8.90
C CYS A 293 3.40 15.17 8.31
N ASP A 294 4.53 15.86 8.38
CA ASP A 294 4.73 17.13 7.70
C ASP A 294 5.04 16.89 6.22
N LEU A 295 4.09 17.20 5.34
CA LEU A 295 4.28 17.02 3.89
C LEU A 295 5.38 17.93 3.33
N ASP A 296 5.66 19.06 3.97
CA ASP A 296 6.72 19.98 3.54
C ASP A 296 8.12 19.42 3.80
N ALA A 297 8.27 18.42 4.69
CA ALA A 297 9.52 17.69 4.88
C ALA A 297 10.01 16.98 3.59
N THR A 298 9.11 16.73 2.62
CA THR A 298 9.46 16.12 1.32
C THR A 298 10.23 17.07 0.41
N VAL A 299 10.12 18.40 0.61
CA VAL A 299 10.60 19.43 -0.31
C VAL A 299 12.12 19.39 -0.46
N PHE A 300 12.85 19.33 0.65
CA PHE A 300 14.32 19.33 0.61
C PHE A 300 14.87 18.17 -0.23
N GLY A 301 14.41 16.94 0.04
CA GLY A 301 14.84 15.78 -0.73
C GLY A 301 14.50 15.89 -2.23
N LYS A 302 13.29 16.35 -2.57
CA LYS A 302 12.82 16.49 -3.96
C LYS A 302 13.51 17.60 -4.76
N THR A 303 13.97 18.66 -4.09
CA THR A 303 14.56 19.82 -4.76
C THR A 303 16.09 19.84 -4.73
N THR A 304 16.71 18.93 -3.96
CA THR A 304 18.18 18.88 -3.81
C THR A 304 18.75 17.51 -4.15
N ILE A 305 18.55 16.50 -3.29
CA ILE A 305 19.18 15.17 -3.42
C ILE A 305 18.55 14.39 -4.57
N PHE A 306 17.24 14.40 -4.65
CA PHE A 306 16.43 13.66 -5.63
C PHE A 306 15.66 14.62 -6.56
N ASP A 307 16.31 15.69 -7.01
CA ASP A 307 15.77 16.53 -8.09
C ASP A 307 15.80 15.72 -9.39
N PHE A 308 14.67 15.05 -9.67
CA PHE A 308 14.57 14.12 -10.80
C PHE A 308 14.80 14.81 -12.13
N ALA A 309 14.32 16.05 -12.30
CA ALA A 309 14.50 16.80 -13.52
C ALA A 309 15.98 17.11 -13.79
N ARG A 310 16.74 17.34 -12.72
CA ARG A 310 18.15 17.70 -12.80
C ARG A 310 19.08 16.49 -12.89
N HIS A 311 18.76 15.42 -12.17
CA HIS A 311 19.72 14.33 -11.93
C HIS A 311 19.41 13.02 -12.68
N ARG A 312 18.16 12.77 -13.11
CA ARG A 312 17.85 11.55 -13.84
C ARG A 312 18.46 11.58 -15.24
N ARG A 313 18.84 10.40 -15.73
CA ARG A 313 19.43 10.15 -17.04
C ARG A 313 18.60 9.09 -17.76
N ILE A 314 17.42 9.52 -18.26
CA ILE A 314 16.41 8.59 -18.83
C ILE A 314 16.94 7.82 -20.06
N GLU A 315 17.92 8.37 -20.76
CA GLU A 315 18.61 7.74 -21.89
C GLU A 315 19.33 6.43 -21.53
N HIS A 316 19.58 6.19 -20.22
CA HIS A 316 20.22 4.97 -19.71
C HIS A 316 19.24 3.97 -19.11
N TYR A 317 17.94 4.28 -19.04
CA TYR A 317 16.93 3.45 -18.35
C TYR A 317 16.10 2.59 -19.29
N GLY A 318 16.46 2.49 -20.58
CA GLY A 318 15.66 1.78 -21.59
C GLY A 318 15.37 0.32 -21.23
N LEU A 319 16.34 -0.38 -20.62
CA LEU A 319 16.15 -1.78 -20.20
C LEU A 319 15.03 -1.98 -19.19
N ILE A 320 14.76 -0.99 -18.33
CA ILE A 320 13.70 -1.09 -17.30
C ILE A 320 12.31 -1.28 -17.94
N THR A 321 12.10 -0.72 -19.13
CA THR A 321 10.80 -0.76 -19.81
C THR A 321 10.75 -1.71 -21.00
N SER A 322 11.89 -2.20 -21.48
CA SER A 322 11.98 -3.05 -22.67
C SER A 322 12.31 -4.51 -22.37
N GLN A 323 12.67 -4.86 -21.12
CA GLN A 323 13.11 -6.18 -20.76
C GLN A 323 12.47 -6.65 -19.45
N THR A 324 11.94 -7.88 -19.43
CA THR A 324 11.28 -8.44 -18.24
C THR A 324 12.21 -9.34 -17.40
N GLY A 325 13.18 -9.98 -18.00
CA GLY A 325 14.11 -10.89 -17.33
C GLY A 325 15.57 -10.50 -17.53
N ALA A 326 16.47 -11.03 -16.70
CA ALA A 326 17.90 -10.82 -16.87
C ALA A 326 18.42 -11.55 -18.12
N VAL A 327 19.18 -10.82 -18.95
CA VAL A 327 19.93 -11.40 -20.09
C VAL A 327 21.42 -11.18 -19.80
N PRO A 328 22.15 -12.22 -19.34
CA PRO A 328 23.57 -12.09 -19.04
C PRO A 328 24.36 -11.86 -20.32
N PRO A 329 25.55 -11.20 -20.25
CA PRO A 329 26.44 -11.09 -21.38
C PRO A 329 26.91 -12.50 -21.80
N PRO A 330 27.32 -12.69 -23.10
CA PRO A 330 27.86 -13.96 -23.54
C PRO A 330 29.13 -14.33 -22.76
N GLU A 331 29.31 -15.62 -22.52
CA GLU A 331 30.59 -16.13 -22.00
C GLU A 331 31.71 -15.84 -23.00
N THR A 332 32.81 -15.25 -22.52
CA THR A 332 34.00 -14.93 -23.33
C THR A 332 34.95 -16.11 -23.40
#